data_8fd348b40f54a31d6ff7469326bb24d1
#
_entry.id   8fd348b40f54a31d6ff7469326bb24d1
#
_cell.length_a   1.000
_cell.length_b   1.000
_cell.length_c   1.000
_cell.angle_alpha   90.00
_cell.angle_beta   90.00
_cell.angle_gamma   90.00
#
_symmetry.space_group_name_H-M   'P 1'
#
loop_
_entity.id
_entity.type
_entity.pdbx_description
1 polymer ?
#
loop_
_entity_poly.entity_id
_entity_poly.type
_entity_poly.pdbx_seq_one_letter_code
_entity_poly.pdbx_strand_id
1 'polypeptide(L)'
;GPFLVQSLKRDSDSFWSGDAFAVIFDPVNERTNGAIFGVNSEGVQTEALITGEPARRGGQLSGYNKAWDNKWYTEASVSENGWTAEMMIPFKSLRFGKKDHWGINFIRIDANNNANHSWAPVPIQFYGTDLGYLGQLIWDKPPKNTKKNISFVPYLLGDAYKDFENQSNLNQSFDIGMDAKIAINSNLNLDLTVNPDFSQVDVDEQQTNLTTVNLRFPERRLFFLENSDIFSNFGTNAKPFFSRKIGLDDDGNTIPIIYGARLSGNLNKNLRIGLMNTQTQEQELPGNNYSSLALHQRVLKRSVLRGYFHNRVGFSEGSIKGDDFNRIGGLEFNYSSVDSKWRAMAGYGLAFSNENQDQNHIFNLLGGYGGRAFNVMVNISGLGDNYINDFSLIPRQKHYDAVQDTTYILGFNHWWATMGYKFYPENTFINQHGFSLTTNGDRTTTSNELIQDKHALSYKILMKNTSTLDLTYAHEGVNLLYPFRFTDDDTPLPA
;
A
#
# COMPACT_ATOMS: atom_id res chain seq x y z
N GLY A 1 33.64 -8.93 11.55
CA GLY A 1 33.82 -8.52 10.15
C GLY A 1 33.25 -7.13 9.94
N PRO A 2 33.49 -6.48 8.81
CA PRO A 2 32.90 -5.18 8.53
C PRO A 2 31.37 -5.28 8.52
N PHE A 3 30.70 -4.22 8.96
CA PHE A 3 29.24 -4.14 8.94
C PHE A 3 28.76 -4.12 7.48
N LEU A 4 27.66 -4.84 7.23
CA LEU A 4 27.10 -4.96 5.88
C LEU A 4 26.18 -3.76 5.62
N VAL A 5 26.55 -2.93 4.63
CA VAL A 5 25.74 -1.82 4.14
C VAL A 5 25.38 -2.07 2.68
N GLN A 6 24.10 -2.23 2.39
CA GLN A 6 23.61 -2.57 1.05
C GLN A 6 23.41 -1.34 0.16
N SER A 7 23.20 -0.17 0.75
CA SER A 7 22.97 1.07 0.01
C SER A 7 23.34 2.28 0.84
N LEU A 8 23.89 3.29 0.19
CA LEU A 8 24.10 4.64 0.74
C LEU A 8 22.96 5.60 0.37
N LYS A 9 21.93 5.12 -0.31
CA LYS A 9 20.73 5.90 -0.65
C LYS A 9 19.74 5.85 0.51
N ARG A 10 19.23 7.03 0.94
CA ARG A 10 18.11 7.14 1.88
C ARG A 10 16.90 6.39 1.34
N ASP A 11 16.16 5.74 2.22
CA ASP A 11 14.93 4.99 1.94
C ASP A 11 15.06 3.88 0.89
N SER A 12 16.29 3.36 0.72
CA SER A 12 16.55 2.24 -0.19
C SER A 12 15.73 1.00 0.19
N ASP A 13 15.24 0.25 -0.80
CA ASP A 13 14.55 -1.02 -0.60
C ASP A 13 15.44 -2.08 0.04
N SER A 14 16.74 -2.01 -0.19
CA SER A 14 17.74 -2.92 0.38
C SER A 14 18.21 -2.52 1.80
N PHE A 15 17.73 -1.41 2.37
CA PHE A 15 18.17 -0.90 3.67
C PHE A 15 18.13 -1.98 4.76
N TRP A 16 17.02 -2.71 4.86
CA TRP A 16 16.80 -3.72 5.88
C TRP A 16 17.51 -5.07 5.63
N SER A 17 18.27 -5.16 4.54
CA SER A 17 19.10 -6.33 4.23
C SER A 17 20.55 -6.19 4.74
N GLY A 18 20.91 -5.03 5.29
CA GLY A 18 22.20 -4.74 5.91
C GLY A 18 22.13 -4.61 7.44
N ASP A 19 23.26 -4.29 8.04
CA ASP A 19 23.34 -3.95 9.46
C ASP A 19 22.63 -2.61 9.72
N ALA A 20 21.60 -2.63 10.55
CA ALA A 20 20.77 -1.46 10.82
C ALA A 20 20.25 -1.45 12.24
N PHE A 21 19.95 -0.24 12.72
CA PHE A 21 19.25 0.00 13.98
C PHE A 21 18.05 0.88 13.71
N ALA A 22 16.93 0.64 14.39
CA ALA A 22 15.76 1.47 14.28
C ALA A 22 15.05 1.66 15.61
N VAL A 23 14.39 2.81 15.74
CA VAL A 23 13.44 3.10 16.81
C VAL A 23 12.04 3.24 16.22
N ILE A 24 11.08 2.65 16.89
CA ILE A 24 9.66 2.73 16.56
C ILE A 24 8.95 3.48 17.67
N PHE A 25 8.12 4.44 17.28
CA PHE A 25 7.28 5.18 18.20
C PHE A 25 5.80 5.00 17.86
N ASP A 26 4.98 4.82 18.89
CA ASP A 26 3.53 5.11 18.89
C ASP A 26 3.27 6.19 19.94
N PRO A 27 3.39 7.48 19.56
CA PRO A 27 3.28 8.58 20.50
C PRO A 27 1.88 8.79 21.08
N VAL A 28 0.86 8.21 20.44
CA VAL A 28 -0.52 8.25 20.91
C VAL A 28 -0.84 7.06 21.80
N ASN A 29 -0.02 6.01 21.71
CA ASN A 29 -0.17 4.73 22.43
C ASN A 29 -1.56 4.10 22.24
N GLU A 30 -1.98 4.02 20.98
CA GLU A 30 -3.24 3.40 20.57
C GLU A 30 -3.03 2.14 19.71
N ARG A 31 -1.75 1.84 19.38
CA ARG A 31 -1.34 0.69 18.56
C ARG A 31 -2.01 0.66 17.18
N THR A 32 -2.37 1.83 16.69
CA THR A 32 -3.01 2.02 15.37
C THR A 32 -2.06 2.60 14.35
N ASN A 33 -1.27 3.58 14.77
CA ASN A 33 -0.30 4.26 13.93
C ASN A 33 0.99 4.48 14.71
N GLY A 34 2.10 4.33 14.02
CA GLY A 34 3.42 4.59 14.55
C GLY A 34 4.35 5.15 13.47
N ALA A 35 5.53 5.53 13.87
CA ALA A 35 6.60 5.93 13.00
C ALA A 35 7.86 5.12 13.32
N ILE A 36 8.60 4.71 12.30
CA ILE A 36 9.91 4.10 12.42
C ILE A 36 10.97 5.04 11.86
N PHE A 37 12.09 5.11 12.54
CA PHE A 37 13.30 5.80 12.11
C PHE A 37 14.46 4.83 12.18
N GLY A 38 15.13 4.60 11.06
CA GLY A 38 16.21 3.64 10.94
C GLY A 38 17.50 4.27 10.47
N VAL A 39 18.63 3.76 10.96
CA VAL A 39 19.98 4.18 10.59
C VAL A 39 20.85 2.95 10.39
N ASN A 40 21.74 2.97 9.40
CA ASN A 40 22.79 1.96 9.24
C ASN A 40 24.14 2.45 9.79
N SER A 41 25.17 1.62 9.73
CA SER A 41 26.51 1.95 10.25
C SER A 41 27.22 3.10 9.53
N GLU A 42 26.76 3.49 8.34
CA GLU A 42 27.26 4.64 7.56
C GLU A 42 26.41 5.91 7.75
N GLY A 43 25.47 5.90 8.71
CA GLY A 43 24.61 7.06 8.97
C GLY A 43 23.48 7.26 7.97
N VAL A 44 23.22 6.32 7.06
CA VAL A 44 22.13 6.45 6.09
C VAL A 44 20.80 6.26 6.79
N GLN A 45 19.86 7.13 6.47
CA GLN A 45 18.54 7.21 7.09
C GLN A 45 17.49 6.41 6.31
N THR A 46 16.51 5.90 7.04
CA THR A 46 15.22 5.48 6.50
C THR A 46 14.11 5.76 7.50
N GLU A 47 12.95 6.18 7.00
CA GLU A 47 11.77 6.34 7.83
C GLU A 47 10.51 5.86 7.13
N ALA A 48 9.50 5.54 7.93
CA ALA A 48 8.17 5.19 7.43
C ALA A 48 7.08 5.44 8.48
N LEU A 49 5.85 5.64 7.99
CA LEU A 49 4.68 5.46 8.83
C LEU A 49 4.33 3.98 8.91
N ILE A 50 3.92 3.56 10.11
CA ILE A 50 3.44 2.21 10.38
C ILE A 50 1.97 2.30 10.75
N THR A 51 1.12 1.51 10.09
CA THR A 51 -0.27 1.32 10.52
C THR A 51 -0.37 0.08 11.41
N GLY A 52 -1.32 0.09 12.35
CA GLY A 52 -1.48 -0.95 13.37
C GLY A 52 -2.03 -2.28 12.85
N GLU A 53 -1.98 -2.54 11.56
CA GLU A 53 -2.29 -3.86 11.03
C GLU A 53 -1.12 -4.82 11.26
N PRO A 54 -1.40 -6.02 11.80
CA PRO A 54 -0.35 -6.99 12.10
C PRO A 54 0.43 -7.36 10.83
N ALA A 55 1.67 -6.91 10.73
CA ALA A 55 2.56 -7.28 9.64
C ALA A 55 3.24 -8.62 9.97
N ARG A 56 2.96 -9.67 9.18
CA ARG A 56 3.58 -11.00 9.33
C ARG A 56 4.76 -11.17 8.40
N ARG A 57 5.80 -11.86 8.89
CA ARG A 57 6.91 -12.31 8.03
C ARG A 57 6.39 -13.24 6.93
N GLY A 58 6.78 -12.96 5.69
CA GLY A 58 6.37 -13.70 4.49
C GLY A 58 5.14 -13.14 3.78
N GLY A 59 4.51 -12.06 4.30
CA GLY A 59 3.51 -11.26 3.59
C GLY A 59 4.08 -9.88 3.23
N GLN A 60 3.42 -9.15 2.34
CA GLN A 60 3.75 -7.73 2.18
C GLN A 60 3.61 -7.02 3.53
N LEU A 61 4.51 -6.07 3.80
CA LEU A 61 4.40 -5.15 4.94
C LEU A 61 3.20 -4.21 4.69
N SER A 62 1.98 -4.76 4.85
CA SER A 62 0.79 -3.92 4.84
C SER A 62 0.91 -2.93 5.98
N GLY A 63 0.80 -1.66 5.67
CA GLY A 63 0.91 -0.62 6.67
C GLY A 63 2.31 -0.02 6.89
N TYR A 64 3.31 -0.40 6.11
CA TYR A 64 4.62 0.24 6.10
C TYR A 64 4.70 1.21 4.92
N ASN A 65 4.57 2.51 5.17
CA ASN A 65 4.56 3.53 4.13
C ASN A 65 5.86 4.33 4.14
N LYS A 66 6.77 4.01 3.21
CA LYS A 66 8.06 4.68 3.01
C LYS A 66 7.95 6.03 2.28
N ALA A 67 6.83 6.31 1.64
CA ALA A 67 6.63 7.60 0.98
C ALA A 67 6.42 8.77 1.97
N TRP A 68 6.31 8.45 3.27
CA TRP A 68 6.32 9.45 4.33
C TRP A 68 7.75 9.91 4.58
N ASP A 69 8.08 11.09 4.12
CA ASP A 69 9.37 11.76 4.32
C ASP A 69 9.28 12.75 5.48
N ASN A 70 10.29 12.76 6.34
CA ASN A 70 10.34 13.65 7.48
C ASN A 70 11.75 14.17 7.76
N LYS A 71 11.83 15.32 8.42
CA LYS A 71 13.12 15.91 8.77
C LYS A 71 13.55 15.47 10.15
N TRP A 72 14.61 14.68 10.19
CA TRP A 72 15.31 14.25 11.40
C TRP A 72 16.80 14.12 11.11
N TYR A 73 17.62 13.87 12.10
CA TYR A 73 19.06 13.89 11.97
C TYR A 73 19.65 12.66 12.65
N THR A 74 20.73 12.16 12.08
CA THR A 74 21.49 11.06 12.66
C THR A 74 22.96 11.16 12.25
N GLU A 75 23.82 10.65 13.13
CA GLU A 75 25.22 10.38 12.85
C GLU A 75 25.56 8.97 13.35
N ALA A 76 26.47 8.31 12.67
CA ALA A 76 26.95 7.00 13.05
C ALA A 76 28.48 7.00 13.13
N SER A 77 29.02 6.20 14.01
CA SER A 77 30.46 6.01 14.18
C SER A 77 30.79 4.54 14.36
N VAL A 78 31.73 4.05 13.56
CA VAL A 78 32.22 2.68 13.61
C VAL A 78 33.50 2.61 14.43
N SER A 79 33.61 1.62 15.31
CA SER A 79 34.78 1.31 16.14
C SER A 79 35.20 -0.16 15.99
N GLU A 80 36.31 -0.55 16.59
CA GLU A 80 36.77 -1.95 16.59
C GLU A 80 35.77 -2.92 17.23
N ASN A 81 34.98 -2.45 18.20
CA ASN A 81 34.07 -3.28 19.01
C ASN A 81 32.60 -3.17 18.58
N GLY A 82 32.28 -2.34 17.61
CA GLY A 82 30.89 -2.13 17.19
C GLY A 82 30.69 -0.80 16.45
N TRP A 83 29.45 -0.41 16.30
CA TRP A 83 29.08 0.91 15.82
C TRP A 83 28.03 1.53 16.74
N THR A 84 28.01 2.84 16.77
CA THR A 84 27.06 3.65 17.54
C THR A 84 26.33 4.59 16.60
N ALA A 85 25.11 4.94 16.96
CA ALA A 85 24.32 5.95 16.25
C ALA A 85 23.67 6.91 17.24
N GLU A 86 23.70 8.19 16.89
CA GLU A 86 22.94 9.22 17.58
C GLU A 86 21.79 9.66 16.67
N MET A 87 20.60 9.78 17.23
CA MET A 87 19.38 10.10 16.47
C MET A 87 18.68 11.29 17.12
N MET A 88 18.50 12.38 16.38
CA MET A 88 17.73 13.53 16.81
C MET A 88 16.43 13.64 16.01
N ILE A 89 15.32 13.27 16.64
CA ILE A 89 14.00 13.27 16.05
C ILE A 89 13.19 14.42 16.65
N PRO A 90 12.99 15.54 15.91
CA PRO A 90 12.24 16.67 16.43
C PRO A 90 10.81 16.30 16.77
N PHE A 91 10.28 16.75 17.90
CA PHE A 91 8.89 16.49 18.28
C PHE A 91 7.87 16.95 17.24
N LYS A 92 8.19 17.96 16.43
CA LYS A 92 7.35 18.40 15.31
C LYS A 92 7.19 17.33 14.21
N SER A 93 8.12 16.38 14.14
CA SER A 93 8.08 15.24 13.22
C SER A 93 7.20 14.11 13.71
N LEU A 94 6.75 14.16 14.96
CA LEU A 94 5.89 13.18 15.60
C LEU A 94 4.58 13.83 16.00
N ARG A 95 3.50 13.06 15.92
CA ARG A 95 2.19 13.48 16.41
C ARG A 95 1.92 12.79 17.72
N PHE A 96 1.75 13.58 18.77
CA PHE A 96 1.52 13.06 20.11
C PHE A 96 0.45 13.86 20.85
N GLY A 97 -0.25 13.18 21.75
CA GLY A 97 -1.25 13.75 22.64
C GLY A 97 -0.63 14.22 23.97
N LYS A 98 -1.49 14.38 24.97
CA LYS A 98 -1.08 14.78 26.34
C LYS A 98 -0.70 13.60 27.23
N LYS A 99 -0.62 12.36 26.68
CA LYS A 99 -0.29 11.18 27.46
C LYS A 99 1.17 11.23 27.91
N ASP A 100 1.45 10.74 29.10
CA ASP A 100 2.76 10.62 29.70
C ASP A 100 3.51 9.36 29.30
N HIS A 101 2.88 8.49 28.49
CA HIS A 101 3.46 7.24 28.02
C HIS A 101 3.22 7.04 26.53
N TRP A 102 4.27 6.64 25.84
CA TRP A 102 4.29 6.30 24.40
C TRP A 102 4.61 4.83 24.22
N GLY A 103 4.16 4.24 23.13
CA GLY A 103 4.68 2.97 22.66
C GLY A 103 6.08 3.16 22.06
N ILE A 104 7.01 2.27 22.39
CA ILE A 104 8.37 2.28 21.84
C ILE A 104 8.88 0.87 21.64
N ASN A 105 9.68 0.66 20.60
CA ASN A 105 10.54 -0.50 20.44
C ASN A 105 11.84 -0.11 19.75
N PHE A 106 12.89 -0.88 20.03
CA PHE A 106 14.16 -0.80 19.32
C PHE A 106 14.37 -2.10 18.56
N ILE A 107 14.87 -1.98 17.33
CA ILE A 107 15.18 -3.11 16.47
C ILE A 107 16.62 -2.97 16.02
N ARG A 108 17.38 -4.06 16.10
CA ARG A 108 18.68 -4.20 15.49
C ARG A 108 18.65 -5.34 14.48
N ILE A 109 19.13 -5.08 13.30
CA ILE A 109 19.41 -6.08 12.28
C ILE A 109 20.91 -6.35 12.31
N ASP A 110 21.27 -7.60 12.55
CA ASP A 110 22.61 -8.14 12.50
C ASP A 110 22.70 -9.03 11.26
N ALA A 111 23.15 -8.44 10.17
CA ALA A 111 23.17 -9.12 8.89
C ALA A 111 24.20 -10.26 8.85
N ASN A 112 25.34 -10.07 9.51
CA ASN A 112 26.40 -11.09 9.58
C ASN A 112 25.96 -12.38 10.29
N ASN A 113 25.10 -12.25 11.32
CA ASN A 113 24.58 -13.39 12.07
C ASN A 113 23.16 -13.80 11.61
N ASN A 114 22.61 -13.15 10.59
CA ASN A 114 21.21 -13.33 10.14
C ASN A 114 20.23 -13.27 11.31
N ALA A 115 20.44 -12.31 12.21
CA ALA A 115 19.67 -12.17 13.42
C ALA A 115 18.96 -10.80 13.48
N ASN A 116 17.72 -10.83 13.91
CA ASN A 116 16.95 -9.63 14.22
C ASN A 116 16.68 -9.60 15.72
N HIS A 117 17.09 -8.52 16.35
CA HIS A 117 16.89 -8.30 17.78
C HIS A 117 15.84 -7.23 18.00
N SER A 118 15.01 -7.41 19.01
CA SER A 118 14.07 -6.38 19.46
C SER A 118 14.16 -6.22 20.98
N TRP A 119 14.07 -4.98 21.43
CA TRP A 119 14.11 -4.68 22.86
C TRP A 119 12.84 -5.19 23.56
N ALA A 120 11.66 -4.84 23.06
CA ALA A 120 10.43 -5.46 23.52
C ALA A 120 10.23 -6.78 22.76
N PRO A 121 9.86 -7.89 23.45
CA PRO A 121 9.72 -9.19 22.81
C PRO A 121 8.63 -9.20 21.72
N VAL A 122 9.04 -9.59 20.51
CA VAL A 122 8.14 -9.78 19.37
C VAL A 122 8.18 -11.25 18.95
N PRO A 123 7.05 -11.96 18.90
CA PRO A 123 7.03 -13.34 18.43
C PRO A 123 7.56 -13.45 17.00
N ILE A 124 8.33 -14.51 16.70
CA ILE A 124 9.07 -14.67 15.44
C ILE A 124 8.20 -14.63 14.17
N GLN A 125 6.92 -14.92 14.30
CA GLN A 125 5.95 -14.84 13.18
C GLN A 125 5.54 -13.41 12.81
N PHE A 126 5.92 -12.40 13.59
CA PHE A 126 5.65 -11.00 13.35
C PHE A 126 6.91 -10.23 12.96
N TYR A 127 6.74 -9.11 12.30
CA TYR A 127 7.82 -8.15 12.12
C TYR A 127 8.03 -7.36 13.42
N GLY A 128 9.25 -6.91 13.66
CA GLY A 128 9.57 -6.03 14.77
C GLY A 128 8.78 -4.71 14.76
N THR A 129 8.18 -4.37 13.64
CA THR A 129 7.34 -3.19 13.43
C THR A 129 5.88 -3.36 13.88
N ASP A 130 5.48 -4.54 14.37
CA ASP A 130 4.10 -4.74 14.85
C ASP A 130 3.84 -3.92 16.12
N LEU A 131 3.00 -2.89 16.00
CA LEU A 131 2.68 -1.97 17.10
C LEU A 131 1.99 -2.66 18.29
N GLY A 132 1.48 -3.87 18.10
CA GLY A 132 0.89 -4.69 19.17
C GLY A 132 1.89 -5.12 20.24
N TYR A 133 3.19 -5.15 19.91
CA TYR A 133 4.26 -5.65 20.79
C TYR A 133 5.23 -4.56 21.27
N LEU A 134 4.84 -3.28 21.17
CA LEU A 134 5.67 -2.19 21.69
C LEU A 134 5.75 -2.25 23.22
N GLY A 135 6.92 -1.95 23.75
CA GLY A 135 7.14 -1.57 25.15
C GLY A 135 6.61 -0.16 25.42
N GLN A 136 6.88 0.38 26.60
CA GLN A 136 6.42 1.71 27.01
C GLN A 136 7.60 2.63 27.30
N LEU A 137 7.56 3.84 26.75
CA LEU A 137 8.37 4.99 27.13
C LEU A 137 7.49 5.84 28.06
N ILE A 138 7.94 6.02 29.31
CA ILE A 138 7.26 6.84 30.31
C ILE A 138 8.03 8.15 30.45
N TRP A 139 7.35 9.25 30.28
CA TRP A 139 7.93 10.59 30.41
C TRP A 139 7.75 11.11 31.84
N ASP A 140 8.81 11.51 32.50
CA ASP A 140 8.73 12.24 33.77
C ASP A 140 7.97 13.56 33.61
N LYS A 141 8.17 14.18 32.46
CA LYS A 141 7.44 15.38 32.02
C LYS A 141 7.04 15.21 30.57
N PRO A 142 5.77 14.91 30.29
CA PRO A 142 5.33 14.69 28.90
C PRO A 142 5.63 15.93 28.05
N PRO A 143 6.12 15.75 26.83
CA PRO A 143 6.40 16.84 25.92
C PRO A 143 5.12 17.65 25.67
N LYS A 144 5.24 18.97 25.77
CA LYS A 144 4.09 19.86 25.53
C LYS A 144 3.97 20.12 24.04
N ASN A 145 2.79 19.83 23.49
CA ASN A 145 2.43 20.30 22.17
C ASN A 145 2.06 21.79 22.26
N THR A 146 3.01 22.67 21.99
CA THR A 146 2.90 24.11 22.28
C THR A 146 2.29 24.92 21.15
N LYS A 147 2.02 24.35 19.99
CA LYS A 147 1.47 25.08 18.82
C LYS A 147 0.44 24.25 18.06
N LYS A 148 -0.60 24.92 17.54
CA LYS A 148 -1.40 24.38 16.45
C LYS A 148 -0.44 24.12 15.30
N ASN A 149 -0.22 22.85 14.93
CA ASN A 149 0.60 22.53 13.77
C ASN A 149 -0.17 22.91 12.51
N ILE A 150 0.08 24.10 12.02
CA ILE A 150 -0.37 24.54 10.71
C ILE A 150 0.89 24.65 9.85
N SER A 151 0.88 23.98 8.73
CA SER A 151 1.94 24.03 7.72
C SER A 151 1.34 24.56 6.42
N PHE A 152 2.00 25.51 5.79
CA PHE A 152 1.71 25.96 4.45
C PHE A 152 2.93 25.70 3.58
N VAL A 153 2.72 25.07 2.43
CA VAL A 153 3.77 24.70 1.47
C VAL A 153 3.38 25.27 0.10
N PRO A 154 3.66 26.53 -0.19
CA PRO A 154 3.53 27.07 -1.54
C PRO A 154 4.64 26.50 -2.41
N TYR A 155 4.36 26.25 -3.69
CA TYR A 155 5.36 25.83 -4.67
C TYR A 155 5.10 26.46 -6.04
N LEU A 156 6.18 26.53 -6.79
CA LEU A 156 6.22 26.95 -8.18
C LEU A 156 6.84 25.81 -8.97
N LEU A 157 6.19 25.43 -10.06
CA LEU A 157 6.66 24.41 -10.97
C LEU A 157 6.86 25.03 -12.35
N GLY A 158 8.00 24.73 -12.96
CA GLY A 158 8.26 25.05 -14.35
C GLY A 158 8.70 23.77 -15.05
N ASP A 159 8.08 23.44 -16.15
CA ASP A 159 8.48 22.30 -16.97
C ASP A 159 8.76 22.71 -18.42
N ALA A 160 9.55 21.90 -19.10
CA ALA A 160 9.83 22.04 -20.52
C ALA A 160 9.84 20.65 -21.16
N TYR A 161 8.89 20.41 -22.02
CA TYR A 161 8.67 19.11 -22.64
C TYR A 161 8.77 19.21 -24.16
N LYS A 162 9.44 18.24 -24.80
CA LYS A 162 9.51 18.09 -26.24
C LYS A 162 9.34 16.61 -26.61
N ASP A 163 8.34 16.34 -27.41
CA ASP A 163 8.14 15.03 -28.03
C ASP A 163 8.93 14.93 -29.34
N PHE A 164 9.96 14.10 -29.33
CA PHE A 164 10.82 13.90 -30.49
C PHE A 164 10.24 12.92 -31.51
N GLU A 165 9.35 12.00 -31.09
CA GLU A 165 8.71 11.06 -32.00
C GLU A 165 7.69 11.76 -32.90
N ASN A 166 6.88 12.64 -32.34
CA ASN A 166 5.90 13.42 -33.06
C ASN A 166 6.44 14.77 -33.55
N GLN A 167 7.74 15.01 -33.45
CA GLN A 167 8.39 16.27 -33.86
C GLN A 167 7.70 17.51 -33.29
N SER A 168 7.18 17.46 -32.10
CA SER A 168 6.49 18.59 -31.47
C SER A 168 7.41 19.75 -31.21
N ASN A 169 6.85 20.95 -31.08
CA ASN A 169 7.58 22.11 -30.57
C ASN A 169 7.88 21.93 -29.09
N LEU A 170 8.87 22.65 -28.59
CA LEU A 170 9.15 22.73 -27.16
C LEU A 170 7.93 23.36 -26.45
N ASN A 171 7.23 22.60 -25.65
CA ASN A 171 6.19 23.06 -24.78
C ASN A 171 6.80 23.45 -23.43
N GLN A 172 6.41 24.60 -22.92
CA GLN A 172 6.83 25.09 -21.61
C GLN A 172 5.59 25.41 -20.80
N SER A 173 5.52 24.93 -19.57
CA SER A 173 4.46 25.29 -18.66
C SER A 173 5.03 25.89 -17.37
N PHE A 174 4.20 26.66 -16.69
CA PHE A 174 4.49 27.24 -15.41
C PHE A 174 3.25 27.16 -14.54
N ASP A 175 3.38 26.46 -13.42
CA ASP A 175 2.30 26.22 -12.48
C ASP A 175 2.62 26.75 -11.08
N ILE A 176 1.58 27.19 -10.38
CA ILE A 176 1.63 27.61 -8.99
C ILE A 176 0.61 26.81 -8.19
N GLY A 177 1.02 26.28 -7.07
CA GLY A 177 0.14 25.54 -6.19
C GLY A 177 0.47 25.75 -4.73
N MET A 178 -0.36 25.19 -3.86
CA MET A 178 -0.19 25.31 -2.42
C MET A 178 -0.83 24.13 -1.70
N ASP A 179 -0.09 23.56 -0.76
CA ASP A 179 -0.60 22.60 0.22
C ASP A 179 -0.70 23.27 1.60
N ALA A 180 -1.74 22.93 2.34
CA ALA A 180 -1.90 23.34 3.73
C ALA A 180 -2.26 22.11 4.59
N LYS A 181 -1.57 21.97 5.71
CA LYS A 181 -1.85 20.95 6.73
C LYS A 181 -2.24 21.62 8.03
N ILE A 182 -3.40 21.23 8.55
CA ILE A 182 -3.97 21.77 9.78
C ILE A 182 -4.25 20.62 10.72
N ALA A 183 -3.48 20.50 11.80
CA ALA A 183 -3.82 19.58 12.87
C ALA A 183 -5.02 20.12 13.65
N ILE A 184 -6.21 19.56 13.46
CA ILE A 184 -7.41 19.91 14.23
C ILE A 184 -7.19 19.53 15.70
N ASN A 185 -6.65 18.34 15.91
CA ASN A 185 -6.16 17.88 17.22
C ASN A 185 -5.00 16.88 16.99
N SER A 186 -4.51 16.24 18.05
CA SER A 186 -3.39 15.27 17.95
C SER A 186 -3.68 14.06 17.04
N ASN A 187 -4.92 13.77 16.75
CA ASN A 187 -5.36 12.54 16.10
C ASN A 187 -6.11 12.77 14.79
N LEU A 188 -6.49 14.01 14.49
CA LEU A 188 -7.31 14.37 13.34
C LEU A 188 -6.68 15.55 12.58
N ASN A 189 -6.52 15.40 11.28
CA ASN A 189 -5.92 16.37 10.38
C ASN A 189 -6.87 16.77 9.27
N LEU A 190 -6.73 18.04 8.88
CA LEU A 190 -7.29 18.58 7.66
C LEU A 190 -6.13 18.92 6.73
N ASP A 191 -6.09 18.29 5.59
CA ASP A 191 -5.17 18.59 4.48
C ASP A 191 -5.97 19.28 3.38
N LEU A 192 -5.43 20.39 2.89
CA LEU A 192 -6.00 21.16 1.78
C LEU A 192 -4.93 21.30 0.71
N THR A 193 -5.34 21.22 -0.54
CA THR A 193 -4.46 21.45 -1.69
C THR A 193 -5.16 22.28 -2.74
N VAL A 194 -4.41 23.12 -3.43
CA VAL A 194 -4.86 23.86 -4.60
C VAL A 194 -3.80 23.68 -5.67
N ASN A 195 -4.19 23.19 -6.84
CA ASN A 195 -3.32 22.86 -7.97
C ASN A 195 -2.11 22.00 -7.53
N PRO A 196 -2.33 20.77 -7.01
CA PRO A 196 -1.26 19.92 -6.51
C PRO A 196 -0.25 19.58 -7.60
N ASP A 197 1.02 19.49 -7.20
CA ASP A 197 2.12 19.11 -8.09
C ASP A 197 1.98 17.68 -8.60
N PHE A 198 1.98 17.52 -9.92
CA PHE A 198 1.97 16.23 -10.62
C PHE A 198 3.34 15.83 -11.17
N SER A 199 4.36 16.64 -11.07
CA SER A 199 5.70 16.39 -11.66
C SER A 199 6.30 15.05 -11.22
N GLN A 200 5.95 14.57 -10.04
CA GLN A 200 6.39 13.26 -9.55
C GLN A 200 5.67 12.06 -10.20
N VAL A 201 4.56 12.30 -10.89
CA VAL A 201 3.86 11.26 -11.67
C VAL A 201 4.62 10.97 -12.95
N ASP A 202 5.18 12.00 -13.58
CA ASP A 202 5.92 11.91 -14.84
C ASP A 202 7.31 11.25 -14.68
N VAL A 203 7.79 11.11 -13.44
CA VAL A 203 9.13 10.55 -13.11
C VAL A 203 9.05 9.08 -12.65
N ASP A 204 7.97 8.37 -12.96
CA ASP A 204 7.92 6.93 -12.68
C ASP A 204 8.95 6.19 -13.56
N GLU A 205 9.64 5.24 -12.94
CA GLU A 205 10.58 4.39 -13.66
C GLU A 205 9.86 3.64 -14.79
N GLN A 206 10.35 3.80 -16.02
CA GLN A 206 9.82 3.08 -17.15
C GLN A 206 10.05 1.58 -16.93
N GLN A 207 8.98 0.83 -16.79
CA GLN A 207 9.01 -0.61 -16.59
C GLN A 207 8.35 -1.31 -17.77
N THR A 208 9.05 -2.24 -18.38
CA THR A 208 8.44 -3.10 -19.40
C THR A 208 7.47 -4.07 -18.71
N ASN A 209 6.20 -3.96 -19.05
CA ASN A 209 5.20 -4.88 -18.51
C ASN A 209 5.23 -6.21 -19.28
N LEU A 210 5.83 -7.22 -18.69
CA LEU A 210 5.87 -8.59 -19.21
C LEU A 210 4.73 -9.47 -18.64
N THR A 211 3.78 -8.85 -17.94
CA THR A 211 2.67 -9.57 -17.30
C THR A 211 1.33 -9.18 -17.94
N THR A 212 0.32 -9.99 -17.75
CA THR A 212 -1.06 -9.72 -18.16
C THR A 212 -1.80 -8.75 -17.23
N VAL A 213 -1.12 -8.18 -16.24
CA VAL A 213 -1.70 -7.30 -15.21
C VAL A 213 -1.14 -5.89 -15.39
N ASN A 214 -2.01 -4.89 -15.33
CA ASN A 214 -1.57 -3.49 -15.39
C ASN A 214 -0.60 -3.16 -14.27
N LEU A 215 0.46 -2.42 -14.60
CA LEU A 215 1.44 -1.94 -13.61
C LEU A 215 0.75 -0.97 -12.64
N ARG A 216 1.08 -1.12 -11.36
CA ARG A 216 0.63 -0.22 -10.31
C ARG A 216 1.82 0.54 -9.74
N PHE A 217 1.87 1.83 -9.99
CA PHE A 217 2.87 2.70 -9.40
C PHE A 217 2.41 3.19 -8.03
N PRO A 218 3.32 3.34 -7.06
CA PRO A 218 2.97 3.86 -5.74
C PRO A 218 2.52 5.32 -5.82
N GLU A 219 1.63 5.74 -4.92
CA GLU A 219 1.27 7.15 -4.77
C GLU A 219 2.47 7.94 -4.22
N ARG A 220 2.76 9.09 -4.80
CA ARG A 220 3.85 9.99 -4.40
C ARG A 220 3.38 11.40 -4.07
N ARG A 221 2.17 11.78 -4.48
CA ARG A 221 1.62 13.12 -4.22
C ARG A 221 1.33 13.30 -2.73
N LEU A 222 1.92 14.29 -2.12
CA LEU A 222 1.89 14.53 -0.66
C LEU A 222 0.47 14.60 -0.09
N PHE A 223 -0.47 15.19 -0.84
CA PHE A 223 -1.87 15.29 -0.43
C PHE A 223 -2.51 13.91 -0.19
N PHE A 224 -2.14 12.87 -0.95
CA PHE A 224 -2.74 11.54 -0.84
C PHE A 224 -2.00 10.59 0.11
N LEU A 225 -0.77 10.91 0.53
CA LEU A 225 0.08 9.96 1.26
C LEU A 225 -0.33 9.73 2.70
N GLU A 226 -0.55 10.79 3.45
CA GLU A 226 -0.77 10.68 4.88
C GLU A 226 -2.14 10.07 5.19
N ASN A 227 -2.19 9.06 6.09
CA ASN A 227 -3.40 8.27 6.38
C ASN A 227 -4.08 7.66 5.14
N SER A 228 -3.33 7.43 4.05
CA SER A 228 -3.84 6.81 2.81
C SER A 228 -4.45 5.43 3.05
N ASP A 229 -3.96 4.71 4.07
CA ASP A 229 -4.45 3.41 4.49
C ASP A 229 -5.93 3.41 4.85
N ILE A 230 -6.48 4.54 5.32
CA ILE A 230 -7.90 4.66 5.63
C ILE A 230 -8.76 4.44 4.38
N PHE A 231 -8.31 4.91 3.21
CA PHE A 231 -9.04 4.79 1.95
C PHE A 231 -8.65 3.55 1.15
N SER A 232 -7.38 3.16 1.16
CA SER A 232 -6.81 2.14 0.26
C SER A 232 -6.77 0.73 0.86
N ASN A 233 -6.99 0.57 2.15
CA ASN A 233 -6.80 -0.69 2.84
C ASN A 233 -8.10 -1.53 2.90
N PHE A 234 -8.67 -1.80 1.73
CA PHE A 234 -9.82 -2.67 1.53
C PHE A 234 -9.49 -3.72 0.47
N GLY A 235 -10.07 -4.90 0.62
CA GLY A 235 -9.91 -5.99 -0.32
C GLY A 235 -8.47 -6.54 -0.40
N THR A 236 -8.25 -7.45 -1.31
CA THR A 236 -6.92 -8.03 -1.58
C THR A 236 -6.45 -7.72 -3.01
N ASN A 237 -7.02 -8.35 -4.02
CA ASN A 237 -6.59 -8.21 -5.41
C ASN A 237 -7.25 -7.02 -6.12
N ALA A 238 -8.56 -6.88 -5.98
CA ALA A 238 -9.30 -5.73 -6.46
C ALA A 238 -9.56 -4.78 -5.29
N LYS A 239 -8.95 -3.60 -5.31
CA LYS A 239 -9.12 -2.58 -4.27
C LYS A 239 -10.16 -1.56 -4.73
N PRO A 240 -11.11 -1.16 -3.89
CA PRO A 240 -12.13 -0.18 -4.28
C PRO A 240 -11.59 1.24 -4.45
N PHE A 241 -10.39 1.53 -3.96
CA PHE A 241 -9.79 2.86 -4.01
C PHE A 241 -8.30 2.80 -4.34
N PHE A 242 -7.89 3.64 -5.30
CA PHE A 242 -6.51 3.88 -5.69
C PHE A 242 -6.33 5.35 -6.07
N SER A 243 -5.70 6.13 -5.20
CA SER A 243 -5.61 7.59 -5.32
C SER A 243 -4.99 8.08 -6.64
N ARG A 244 -4.04 7.33 -7.22
CA ARG A 244 -3.42 7.70 -8.51
C ARG A 244 -4.37 7.73 -9.70
N LYS A 245 -5.55 7.06 -9.62
CA LYS A 245 -6.57 7.19 -10.67
C LYS A 245 -7.19 8.60 -10.69
N ILE A 246 -7.17 9.31 -9.56
CA ILE A 246 -7.68 10.69 -9.49
C ILE A 246 -6.67 11.63 -10.16
N GLY A 247 -7.11 12.35 -11.18
CA GLY A 247 -6.28 13.27 -11.96
C GLY A 247 -5.46 12.60 -13.06
N LEU A 248 -5.88 11.41 -13.51
CA LEU A 248 -5.38 10.76 -14.72
C LEU A 248 -6.56 10.32 -15.59
N ASP A 249 -6.37 10.40 -16.89
CA ASP A 249 -7.28 9.79 -17.88
C ASP A 249 -6.99 8.28 -18.05
N ASP A 250 -7.70 7.63 -18.97
CA ASP A 250 -7.52 6.19 -19.23
C ASP A 250 -6.21 5.88 -19.98
N ASP A 251 -5.63 6.84 -20.66
CA ASP A 251 -4.34 6.74 -21.36
C ASP A 251 -3.15 7.06 -20.45
N GLY A 252 -3.43 7.53 -19.22
CA GLY A 252 -2.41 7.89 -18.23
C GLY A 252 -1.94 9.34 -18.32
N ASN A 253 -2.57 10.18 -19.13
CA ASN A 253 -2.27 11.61 -19.19
C ASN A 253 -2.80 12.32 -17.95
N THR A 254 -2.13 13.39 -17.55
CA THR A 254 -2.48 14.14 -16.34
C THR A 254 -3.68 15.06 -16.58
N ILE A 255 -4.67 14.97 -15.69
CA ILE A 255 -5.80 15.90 -15.60
C ILE A 255 -5.58 16.74 -14.34
N PRO A 256 -5.35 18.05 -14.45
CA PRO A 256 -5.06 18.91 -13.30
C PRO A 256 -6.18 18.83 -12.25
N ILE A 257 -5.79 18.78 -10.97
CA ILE A 257 -6.69 18.90 -9.83
C ILE A 257 -6.76 20.38 -9.43
N ILE A 258 -7.96 20.96 -9.46
CA ILE A 258 -8.16 22.37 -9.09
C ILE A 258 -7.96 22.53 -7.58
N TYR A 259 -8.65 21.67 -6.79
CA TYR A 259 -8.52 21.64 -5.34
C TYR A 259 -8.75 20.26 -4.77
N GLY A 260 -8.24 20.06 -3.56
CA GLY A 260 -8.52 18.90 -2.73
C GLY A 260 -8.65 19.28 -1.26
N ALA A 261 -9.56 18.63 -0.57
CA ALA A 261 -9.73 18.73 0.87
C ALA A 261 -9.83 17.31 1.47
N ARG A 262 -9.08 17.02 2.53
CA ARG A 262 -9.08 15.72 3.17
C ARG A 262 -9.03 15.86 4.68
N LEU A 263 -10.02 15.31 5.36
CA LEU A 263 -10.07 15.14 6.80
C LEU A 263 -9.78 13.68 7.13
N SER A 264 -8.73 13.40 7.89
CA SER A 264 -8.33 12.02 8.18
C SER A 264 -7.74 11.86 9.58
N GLY A 265 -7.97 10.70 10.20
CA GLY A 265 -7.42 10.36 11.50
C GLY A 265 -8.39 9.68 12.44
N ASN A 266 -8.10 9.70 13.74
CA ASN A 266 -8.90 9.08 14.78
C ASN A 266 -9.90 10.08 15.37
N LEU A 267 -11.20 9.78 15.28
CA LEU A 267 -12.23 10.52 16.02
C LEU A 267 -12.23 10.15 17.50
N ASN A 268 -11.96 8.88 17.80
CA ASN A 268 -11.80 8.37 19.15
C ASN A 268 -10.91 7.12 19.14
N LYS A 269 -10.72 6.45 20.29
CA LYS A 269 -9.87 5.26 20.45
C LYS A 269 -10.23 4.10 19.52
N ASN A 270 -11.47 4.03 19.04
CA ASN A 270 -11.97 2.89 18.30
C ASN A 270 -12.42 3.23 16.88
N LEU A 271 -12.59 4.52 16.56
CA LEU A 271 -13.11 4.97 15.25
C LEU A 271 -12.11 5.88 14.57
N ARG A 272 -11.64 5.44 13.38
CA ARG A 272 -10.91 6.25 12.41
C ARG A 272 -11.85 6.68 11.29
N ILE A 273 -11.65 7.88 10.78
CA ILE A 273 -12.42 8.45 9.67
C ILE A 273 -11.50 9.00 8.60
N GLY A 274 -11.90 8.83 7.37
CA GLY A 274 -11.37 9.52 6.20
C GLY A 274 -12.51 10.13 5.41
N LEU A 275 -12.46 11.44 5.22
CA LEU A 275 -13.30 12.19 4.30
C LEU A 275 -12.38 12.87 3.30
N MET A 276 -12.70 12.81 2.03
CA MET A 276 -11.93 13.46 0.98
C MET A 276 -12.85 13.97 -0.11
N ASN A 277 -12.55 15.15 -0.63
CA ASN A 277 -13.16 15.68 -1.85
C ASN A 277 -12.07 16.30 -2.71
N THR A 278 -12.08 16.00 -4.00
CA THR A 278 -11.17 16.57 -5.00
C THR A 278 -11.94 16.91 -6.26
N GLN A 279 -11.56 18.00 -6.91
CA GLN A 279 -12.13 18.46 -8.17
C GLN A 279 -11.05 18.52 -9.24
N THR A 280 -11.24 17.82 -10.34
CA THR A 280 -10.37 17.94 -11.51
C THR A 280 -10.87 19.01 -12.46
N GLN A 281 -9.96 19.52 -13.25
CA GLN A 281 -10.26 20.54 -14.27
C GLN A 281 -11.03 19.90 -15.45
N GLU A 282 -11.96 20.62 -16.02
CA GLU A 282 -12.54 20.33 -17.31
C GLU A 282 -11.52 20.71 -18.41
N GLN A 283 -11.29 19.77 -19.33
CA GLN A 283 -10.46 19.97 -20.52
C GLN A 283 -11.27 19.55 -21.75
N GLU A 284 -10.75 18.68 -22.61
CA GLU A 284 -11.52 18.07 -23.71
C GLU A 284 -12.60 17.11 -23.18
N LEU A 285 -12.34 16.52 -22.00
CA LEU A 285 -13.28 15.69 -21.25
C LEU A 285 -13.87 16.48 -20.07
N PRO A 286 -15.09 16.13 -19.62
CA PRO A 286 -15.67 16.71 -18.41
C PRO A 286 -14.72 16.58 -17.20
N GLY A 287 -14.64 17.62 -16.39
CA GLY A 287 -14.02 17.54 -15.09
C GLY A 287 -14.79 16.59 -14.17
N ASN A 288 -14.15 16.10 -13.11
CA ASN A 288 -14.76 15.16 -12.19
C ASN A 288 -14.63 15.65 -10.75
N ASN A 289 -15.73 15.56 -10.00
CA ASN A 289 -15.72 15.67 -8.55
C ASN A 289 -15.66 14.29 -7.92
N TYR A 290 -14.62 14.05 -7.14
CA TYR A 290 -14.41 12.81 -6.41
C TYR A 290 -14.65 13.05 -4.92
N SER A 291 -15.59 12.34 -4.33
CA SER A 291 -15.87 12.37 -2.89
C SER A 291 -15.68 10.98 -2.30
N SER A 292 -15.00 10.87 -1.17
CA SER A 292 -14.72 9.60 -0.52
C SER A 292 -14.97 9.70 0.98
N LEU A 293 -15.66 8.70 1.51
CA LEU A 293 -15.84 8.46 2.95
C LEU A 293 -15.30 7.06 3.27
N ALA A 294 -14.47 6.96 4.28
CA ALA A 294 -14.03 5.69 4.84
C ALA A 294 -14.08 5.71 6.36
N LEU A 295 -14.54 4.62 6.95
CA LEU A 295 -14.72 4.44 8.39
C LEU A 295 -14.07 3.12 8.80
N HIS A 296 -13.23 3.15 9.83
CA HIS A 296 -12.63 1.96 10.44
C HIS A 296 -12.99 1.92 11.92
N GLN A 297 -13.92 1.05 12.28
CA GLN A 297 -14.33 0.83 13.65
C GLN A 297 -13.63 -0.36 14.25
N ARG A 298 -12.80 -0.15 15.26
CA ARG A 298 -12.22 -1.24 16.05
C ARG A 298 -13.33 -1.95 16.81
N VAL A 299 -13.40 -3.25 16.65
CA VAL A 299 -14.31 -4.15 17.33
C VAL A 299 -13.53 -5.30 17.94
N LEU A 300 -14.05 -5.90 19.00
CA LEU A 300 -13.29 -6.91 19.75
C LEU A 300 -11.92 -6.37 20.21
N LYS A 301 -10.93 -7.24 20.46
CA LYS A 301 -9.59 -6.84 20.93
C LYS A 301 -8.66 -6.40 19.79
N ARG A 302 -8.72 -7.07 18.64
CA ARG A 302 -7.81 -6.89 17.50
C ARG A 302 -8.49 -6.94 16.13
N SER A 303 -9.80 -6.77 16.09
CA SER A 303 -10.59 -6.84 14.86
C SER A 303 -11.11 -5.46 14.46
N VAL A 304 -11.39 -5.28 13.18
CA VAL A 304 -11.85 -4.00 12.63
C VAL A 304 -13.02 -4.26 11.68
N LEU A 305 -14.08 -3.48 11.83
CA LEU A 305 -15.14 -3.33 10.83
C LEU A 305 -14.83 -2.06 10.03
N ARG A 306 -14.77 -2.18 8.71
CA ARG A 306 -14.50 -1.09 7.78
C ARG A 306 -15.72 -0.85 6.90
N GLY A 307 -15.97 0.41 6.57
CA GLY A 307 -16.96 0.80 5.59
C GLY A 307 -16.38 1.89 4.69
N TYR A 308 -16.78 1.89 3.43
CA TYR A 308 -16.39 2.91 2.47
C TYR A 308 -17.55 3.31 1.59
N PHE A 309 -17.51 4.56 1.14
CA PHE A 309 -18.37 5.08 0.11
C PHE A 309 -17.58 6.08 -0.74
N HIS A 310 -17.53 5.86 -2.04
CA HIS A 310 -16.88 6.73 -3.02
C HIS A 310 -17.91 7.18 -4.03
N ASN A 311 -17.87 8.45 -4.43
CA ASN A 311 -18.78 9.04 -5.40
C ASN A 311 -17.99 9.93 -6.36
N ARG A 312 -17.99 9.58 -7.65
CA ARG A 312 -17.56 10.42 -8.74
C ARG A 312 -18.78 10.99 -9.45
N VAL A 313 -18.73 12.26 -9.78
CA VAL A 313 -19.75 12.94 -10.61
C VAL A 313 -19.04 13.78 -11.65
N GLY A 314 -19.49 13.67 -12.89
CA GLY A 314 -19.02 14.52 -13.98
C GLY A 314 -19.39 15.99 -13.76
N PHE A 315 -18.51 16.88 -14.22
CA PHE A 315 -18.69 18.32 -14.12
C PHE A 315 -18.30 18.98 -15.45
N SER A 316 -19.20 19.72 -16.07
CA SER A 316 -18.94 20.40 -17.32
C SER A 316 -19.81 21.64 -17.45
N GLU A 317 -19.29 22.69 -18.13
CA GLU A 317 -19.96 23.95 -18.35
C GLU A 317 -20.45 24.62 -17.04
N GLY A 318 -19.66 24.48 -15.96
CA GLY A 318 -19.98 25.07 -14.65
C GLY A 318 -21.08 24.34 -13.89
N SER A 319 -21.53 23.14 -14.32
CA SER A 319 -22.63 22.40 -13.70
C SER A 319 -22.30 20.91 -13.52
N ILE A 320 -22.91 20.31 -12.48
CA ILE A 320 -22.84 18.87 -12.23
C ILE A 320 -23.67 18.15 -13.29
N LYS A 321 -23.10 17.13 -13.93
CA LYS A 321 -23.78 16.22 -14.85
C LYS A 321 -24.34 15.05 -14.02
N GLY A 322 -25.64 15.15 -13.66
CA GLY A 322 -26.27 14.18 -12.76
C GLY A 322 -26.43 12.76 -13.31
N ASP A 323 -26.28 12.61 -14.61
CA ASP A 323 -26.31 11.37 -15.38
C ASP A 323 -24.90 10.75 -15.59
N ASP A 324 -23.84 11.49 -15.33
CA ASP A 324 -22.45 10.97 -15.35
C ASP A 324 -21.95 10.78 -13.91
N PHE A 325 -22.16 9.60 -13.38
CA PHE A 325 -21.71 9.26 -12.02
C PHE A 325 -21.22 7.82 -11.89
N ASN A 326 -20.34 7.60 -10.91
CA ASN A 326 -19.95 6.30 -10.41
C ASN A 326 -19.94 6.30 -8.88
N ARG A 327 -20.74 5.44 -8.27
CA ARG A 327 -20.90 5.34 -6.80
C ARG A 327 -20.57 3.95 -6.33
N ILE A 328 -19.66 3.85 -5.38
CA ILE A 328 -19.16 2.58 -4.88
C ILE A 328 -19.27 2.58 -3.37
N GLY A 329 -19.86 1.53 -2.83
CA GLY A 329 -19.97 1.37 -1.39
C GLY A 329 -19.77 -0.07 -0.96
N GLY A 330 -19.21 -0.27 0.23
CA GLY A 330 -18.99 -1.61 0.75
C GLY A 330 -18.64 -1.64 2.22
N LEU A 331 -18.70 -2.85 2.75
CA LEU A 331 -18.33 -3.20 4.12
C LEU A 331 -17.33 -4.33 4.13
N GLU A 332 -16.40 -4.30 5.07
CA GLU A 332 -15.39 -5.33 5.27
C GLU A 332 -15.16 -5.58 6.75
N PHE A 333 -15.20 -6.83 7.17
CA PHE A 333 -14.86 -7.25 8.51
C PHE A 333 -13.51 -7.95 8.51
N ASN A 334 -12.56 -7.44 9.28
CA ASN A 334 -11.24 -8.02 9.48
C ASN A 334 -11.13 -8.57 10.90
N TYR A 335 -11.02 -9.87 11.00
CA TYR A 335 -10.83 -10.59 12.26
C TYR A 335 -9.35 -10.90 12.49
N SER A 336 -8.88 -10.68 13.71
CA SER A 336 -7.60 -11.18 14.20
C SER A 336 -7.77 -11.72 15.61
N SER A 337 -7.30 -12.96 15.85
CA SER A 337 -7.29 -13.54 17.20
C SER A 337 -6.31 -12.78 18.11
N VAL A 338 -6.49 -12.89 19.42
CA VAL A 338 -5.66 -12.19 20.42
C VAL A 338 -4.20 -12.59 20.31
N ASP A 339 -3.91 -13.87 20.03
CA ASP A 339 -2.58 -14.41 19.78
C ASP A 339 -2.10 -14.22 18.33
N SER A 340 -2.90 -13.53 17.50
CA SER A 340 -2.67 -13.24 16.08
C SER A 340 -2.38 -14.46 15.20
N LYS A 341 -2.70 -15.67 15.65
CA LYS A 341 -2.54 -16.87 14.84
C LYS A 341 -3.63 -17.05 13.80
N TRP A 342 -4.86 -16.67 14.13
CA TRP A 342 -6.00 -16.75 13.24
C TRP A 342 -6.32 -15.38 12.65
N ARG A 343 -6.56 -15.36 11.36
CA ARG A 343 -7.02 -14.18 10.62
C ARG A 343 -8.18 -14.58 9.71
N ALA A 344 -9.15 -13.67 9.59
CA ALA A 344 -10.19 -13.79 8.59
C ALA A 344 -10.58 -12.40 8.09
N MET A 345 -11.01 -12.32 6.85
CA MET A 345 -11.57 -11.12 6.25
C MET A 345 -12.79 -11.52 5.45
N ALA A 346 -13.85 -10.77 5.55
CA ALA A 346 -15.03 -10.90 4.71
C ALA A 346 -15.48 -9.50 4.29
N GLY A 347 -15.47 -9.25 2.99
CA GLY A 347 -15.85 -7.99 2.40
C GLY A 347 -16.85 -8.15 1.26
N TYR A 348 -17.76 -7.20 1.13
CA TYR A 348 -18.72 -7.12 0.05
C TYR A 348 -18.99 -5.65 -0.29
N GLY A 349 -19.08 -5.35 -1.58
CA GLY A 349 -19.34 -4.01 -2.07
C GLY A 349 -20.13 -4.02 -3.39
N LEU A 350 -20.68 -2.86 -3.73
CA LEU A 350 -21.47 -2.62 -4.92
C LEU A 350 -20.97 -1.36 -5.62
N ALA A 351 -21.06 -1.36 -6.95
CA ALA A 351 -20.82 -0.19 -7.79
C ALA A 351 -22.07 0.14 -8.57
N PHE A 352 -22.40 1.43 -8.68
CA PHE A 352 -23.56 1.95 -9.38
C PHE A 352 -23.12 3.04 -10.35
N SER A 353 -23.59 2.94 -11.59
CA SER A 353 -23.46 3.94 -12.66
C SER A 353 -24.77 4.04 -13.44
N ASN A 354 -24.82 4.83 -14.48
CA ASN A 354 -25.99 4.88 -15.38
C ASN A 354 -26.16 3.64 -16.24
N GLU A 355 -25.12 2.82 -16.32
CA GLU A 355 -25.14 1.59 -17.09
C GLU A 355 -25.77 0.43 -16.30
N ASN A 356 -25.61 -0.78 -16.79
CA ASN A 356 -26.14 -2.00 -16.20
C ASN A 356 -25.86 -2.11 -14.70
N GLN A 357 -26.89 -2.42 -13.92
CA GLN A 357 -26.78 -2.56 -12.47
C GLN A 357 -26.76 -4.03 -11.98
N ASP A 358 -26.94 -4.98 -12.90
CA ASP A 358 -26.78 -6.40 -12.60
C ASP A 358 -25.31 -6.78 -12.57
N GLN A 359 -24.91 -7.72 -11.69
CA GLN A 359 -23.52 -8.16 -11.54
C GLN A 359 -22.52 -7.03 -11.25
N ASN A 360 -22.93 -6.04 -10.50
CA ASN A 360 -22.16 -4.86 -10.11
C ASN A 360 -21.47 -5.01 -8.73
N HIS A 361 -21.26 -6.25 -8.29
CA HIS A 361 -20.73 -6.58 -6.96
C HIS A 361 -19.22 -6.87 -6.98
N ILE A 362 -18.60 -6.69 -5.83
CA ILE A 362 -17.27 -7.18 -5.49
C ILE A 362 -17.33 -7.90 -4.16
N PHE A 363 -16.60 -9.00 -4.02
CA PHE A 363 -16.47 -9.70 -2.76
C PHE A 363 -15.03 -10.14 -2.50
N ASN A 364 -14.71 -10.32 -1.22
CA ASN A 364 -13.41 -10.81 -0.79
C ASN A 364 -13.54 -11.61 0.50
N LEU A 365 -13.04 -12.84 0.48
CA LEU A 365 -13.00 -13.75 1.60
C LEU A 365 -11.58 -14.22 1.81
N LEU A 366 -11.04 -14.05 3.00
CA LEU A 366 -9.72 -14.52 3.37
C LEU A 366 -9.81 -15.22 4.72
N GLY A 367 -9.13 -16.34 4.84
CA GLY A 367 -9.01 -17.06 6.10
C GLY A 367 -7.66 -17.73 6.23
N GLY A 368 -7.12 -17.77 7.46
CA GLY A 368 -5.86 -18.44 7.64
C GLY A 368 -5.39 -18.57 9.07
N TYR A 369 -4.47 -19.52 9.25
CA TYR A 369 -3.73 -19.78 10.46
C TYR A 369 -2.24 -19.61 10.22
N GLY A 370 -1.54 -18.97 11.14
CA GLY A 370 -0.09 -18.82 11.08
C GLY A 370 0.54 -19.10 12.43
N GLY A 371 1.06 -20.32 12.56
CA GLY A 371 1.90 -20.73 13.66
C GLY A 371 3.39 -20.66 13.33
N ARG A 372 4.25 -21.11 14.26
CA ARG A 372 5.70 -21.18 14.04
C ARG A 372 6.05 -22.22 12.98
N ALA A 373 5.51 -23.41 13.09
CA ALA A 373 5.79 -24.53 12.19
C ALA A 373 4.80 -24.63 11.04
N PHE A 374 3.52 -24.52 11.31
CA PHE A 374 2.44 -24.67 10.33
C PHE A 374 1.80 -23.32 10.00
N ASN A 375 1.56 -23.10 8.71
CA ASN A 375 0.77 -21.98 8.21
C ASN A 375 -0.15 -22.43 7.08
N VAL A 376 -1.33 -21.87 7.02
CA VAL A 376 -2.27 -21.98 5.92
C VAL A 376 -3.00 -20.67 5.73
N MET A 377 -3.21 -20.29 4.48
CA MET A 377 -3.99 -19.11 4.12
C MET A 377 -4.74 -19.38 2.82
N VAL A 378 -5.98 -18.98 2.77
CA VAL A 378 -6.85 -19.10 1.60
C VAL A 378 -7.50 -17.72 1.37
N ASN A 379 -7.50 -17.29 0.13
CA ASN A 379 -8.24 -16.12 -0.33
C ASN A 379 -9.13 -16.52 -1.50
N ILE A 380 -10.36 -16.06 -1.49
CA ILE A 380 -11.31 -16.15 -2.60
C ILE A 380 -11.88 -14.74 -2.76
N SER A 381 -11.77 -14.18 -3.94
CA SER A 381 -12.29 -12.87 -4.26
C SER A 381 -12.85 -12.85 -5.67
N GLY A 382 -13.74 -11.94 -5.95
CA GLY A 382 -14.30 -11.82 -7.28
C GLY A 382 -15.11 -10.55 -7.45
N LEU A 383 -15.43 -10.27 -8.69
CA LEU A 383 -16.29 -9.16 -9.09
C LEU A 383 -17.16 -9.56 -10.28
N GLY A 384 -18.31 -8.95 -10.37
CA GLY A 384 -19.24 -9.13 -11.49
C GLY A 384 -18.80 -8.39 -12.75
N ASP A 385 -19.36 -8.76 -13.88
CA ASP A 385 -19.00 -8.20 -15.21
C ASP A 385 -19.27 -6.69 -15.27
N ASN A 386 -20.27 -6.19 -14.55
CA ASN A 386 -20.67 -4.78 -14.51
C ASN A 386 -20.14 -4.02 -13.28
N TYR A 387 -19.14 -4.57 -12.57
CA TYR A 387 -18.48 -3.83 -11.51
C TYR A 387 -17.50 -2.80 -12.10
N ILE A 388 -18.00 -1.60 -12.38
CA ILE A 388 -17.21 -0.48 -12.92
C ILE A 388 -16.77 0.41 -11.75
N ASN A 389 -15.49 0.74 -11.70
CA ASN A 389 -14.91 1.49 -10.59
C ASN A 389 -13.92 2.56 -11.09
N ASP A 390 -14.37 3.82 -11.12
CA ASP A 390 -13.58 4.97 -11.55
C ASP A 390 -12.55 5.46 -10.50
N PHE A 391 -12.60 4.90 -9.30
CA PHE A 391 -11.64 5.20 -8.23
C PHE A 391 -10.48 4.21 -8.17
N SER A 392 -10.50 3.17 -9.02
CA SER A 392 -9.53 2.10 -8.88
C SER A 392 -8.99 1.62 -10.21
N LEU A 393 -7.84 1.00 -10.14
CA LEU A 393 -7.29 0.18 -11.21
C LEU A 393 -7.58 -1.28 -10.86
N ILE A 394 -8.54 -1.90 -11.55
CA ILE A 394 -8.87 -3.30 -11.37
C ILE A 394 -8.05 -4.11 -12.36
N PRO A 395 -7.16 -4.99 -11.89
CA PRO A 395 -6.37 -5.82 -12.79
C PRO A 395 -7.26 -6.84 -13.50
N ARG A 396 -6.89 -7.21 -14.74
CA ARG A 396 -7.48 -8.33 -15.50
C ARG A 396 -8.96 -8.20 -15.89
N GLN A 397 -9.53 -7.02 -15.81
CA GLN A 397 -10.92 -6.80 -16.22
C GLN A 397 -11.05 -6.50 -17.71
N LYS A 398 -10.03 -5.89 -18.31
CA LYS A 398 -10.01 -5.52 -19.72
C LYS A 398 -9.36 -6.62 -20.55
N HIS A 399 -10.07 -7.10 -21.58
CA HIS A 399 -9.62 -8.12 -22.52
C HIS A 399 -9.80 -7.60 -23.96
N TYR A 400 -8.70 -7.46 -24.69
CA TYR A 400 -8.72 -6.97 -26.06
C TYR A 400 -8.89 -8.11 -27.06
N ASP A 401 -9.85 -8.00 -27.98
CA ASP A 401 -10.07 -8.87 -29.12
C ASP A 401 -9.49 -8.23 -30.37
N ALA A 402 -8.38 -8.79 -30.88
CA ALA A 402 -7.68 -8.26 -32.04
C ALA A 402 -8.42 -8.46 -33.37
N VAL A 403 -9.40 -9.37 -33.45
CA VAL A 403 -10.22 -9.58 -34.65
C VAL A 403 -11.34 -8.55 -34.73
N GLN A 404 -11.99 -8.27 -33.59
CA GLN A 404 -13.09 -7.32 -33.52
C GLN A 404 -12.67 -5.88 -33.23
N ASP A 405 -11.37 -5.69 -32.94
CA ASP A 405 -10.77 -4.42 -32.52
C ASP A 405 -11.55 -3.77 -31.35
N THR A 406 -11.88 -4.58 -30.36
CA THR A 406 -12.74 -4.20 -29.25
C THR A 406 -12.20 -4.71 -27.93
N THR A 407 -12.30 -3.89 -26.88
CA THR A 407 -11.95 -4.30 -25.52
C THR A 407 -13.20 -4.67 -24.74
N TYR A 408 -13.25 -5.91 -24.28
CA TYR A 408 -14.29 -6.42 -23.39
C TYR A 408 -13.92 -6.20 -21.93
N ILE A 409 -14.92 -5.82 -21.12
CA ILE A 409 -14.79 -5.74 -19.66
C ILE A 409 -15.49 -6.96 -19.10
N LEU A 410 -14.72 -7.82 -18.42
CA LEU A 410 -15.23 -9.06 -17.81
C LEU A 410 -14.99 -9.07 -16.32
N GLY A 411 -15.94 -9.56 -15.57
CA GLY A 411 -15.75 -9.93 -14.18
C GLY A 411 -14.90 -11.19 -14.06
N PHE A 412 -14.26 -11.36 -12.91
CA PHE A 412 -13.48 -12.56 -12.64
C PHE A 412 -13.60 -13.00 -11.17
N ASN A 413 -13.39 -14.28 -10.96
CA ASN A 413 -13.21 -14.91 -9.67
C ASN A 413 -11.77 -15.37 -9.52
N HIS A 414 -11.13 -14.96 -8.45
CA HIS A 414 -9.75 -15.27 -8.09
C HIS A 414 -9.71 -16.19 -6.87
N TRP A 415 -8.85 -17.21 -6.91
CA TRP A 415 -8.48 -17.97 -5.73
C TRP A 415 -6.98 -17.93 -5.53
N TRP A 416 -6.57 -17.92 -4.29
CA TRP A 416 -5.19 -18.11 -3.89
C TRP A 416 -5.16 -18.85 -2.56
N ALA A 417 -4.34 -19.91 -2.49
CA ALA A 417 -4.13 -20.62 -1.26
C ALA A 417 -2.66 -20.98 -1.10
N THR A 418 -2.18 -20.95 0.12
CA THR A 418 -0.86 -21.44 0.48
C THR A 418 -0.94 -22.24 1.76
N MET A 419 -0.17 -23.34 1.81
CA MET A 419 0.00 -24.17 3.00
C MET A 419 1.48 -24.48 3.14
N GLY A 420 2.02 -24.37 4.34
CA GLY A 420 3.43 -24.64 4.58
C GLY A 420 3.68 -25.28 5.94
N TYR A 421 4.73 -26.07 5.99
CA TYR A 421 5.23 -26.65 7.22
C TYR A 421 6.75 -26.48 7.32
N LYS A 422 7.25 -25.98 8.46
CA LYS A 422 8.67 -25.73 8.73
C LYS A 422 9.14 -26.62 9.87
N PHE A 423 10.32 -27.21 9.67
CA PHE A 423 11.06 -27.98 10.64
C PHE A 423 12.23 -27.13 11.19
N TYR A 424 12.54 -27.28 12.43
CA TYR A 424 13.62 -26.59 13.13
C TYR A 424 14.54 -27.63 13.79
N PRO A 425 15.44 -28.29 13.03
CA PRO A 425 16.32 -29.31 13.56
C PRO A 425 17.33 -28.73 14.54
N GLU A 426 17.56 -29.44 15.63
CA GLU A 426 18.60 -29.09 16.61
C GLU A 426 19.96 -29.68 16.22
N ASN A 427 21.05 -29.05 16.67
CA ASN A 427 22.43 -29.56 16.53
C ASN A 427 22.88 -29.91 15.08
N THR A 428 22.35 -29.24 14.08
CA THR A 428 22.74 -29.37 12.68
C THR A 428 23.23 -28.03 12.11
N PHE A 429 23.81 -28.07 10.91
CA PHE A 429 24.14 -26.84 10.14
C PHE A 429 22.89 -26.18 9.53
N ILE A 430 21.74 -26.85 9.57
CA ILE A 430 20.47 -26.33 9.08
C ILE A 430 19.79 -25.52 10.19
N ASN A 431 19.39 -24.30 9.89
CA ASN A 431 18.59 -23.46 10.76
C ASN A 431 17.12 -23.85 10.71
N GLN A 432 16.57 -23.94 9.50
CA GLN A 432 15.20 -24.42 9.24
C GLN A 432 15.09 -24.99 7.83
N HIS A 433 14.15 -25.90 7.64
CA HIS A 433 13.73 -26.34 6.31
C HIS A 433 12.22 -26.58 6.29
N GLY A 434 11.61 -26.62 5.10
CA GLY A 434 10.18 -26.85 5.04
C GLY A 434 9.62 -26.93 3.64
N PHE A 435 8.38 -27.37 3.57
CA PHE A 435 7.60 -27.43 2.35
C PHE A 435 6.57 -26.31 2.30
N SER A 436 6.28 -25.84 1.10
CA SER A 436 5.11 -24.98 0.85
C SER A 436 4.43 -25.38 -0.44
N LEU A 437 3.11 -25.47 -0.37
CA LEU A 437 2.22 -25.66 -1.51
C LEU A 437 1.49 -24.32 -1.74
N THR A 438 1.53 -23.82 -2.96
CA THR A 438 0.80 -22.62 -3.37
C THR A 438 -0.04 -22.93 -4.59
N THR A 439 -1.28 -22.47 -4.60
CA THR A 439 -2.16 -22.51 -5.75
C THR A 439 -2.84 -21.15 -5.91
N ASN A 440 -2.93 -20.67 -7.12
CA ASN A 440 -3.71 -19.48 -7.46
C ASN A 440 -4.27 -19.60 -8.87
N GLY A 441 -5.29 -18.84 -9.16
CA GLY A 441 -5.85 -18.77 -10.50
C GLY A 441 -7.02 -17.80 -10.59
N ASP A 442 -7.48 -17.61 -11.83
CA ASP A 442 -8.56 -16.70 -12.18
C ASP A 442 -9.49 -17.38 -13.17
N ARG A 443 -10.78 -17.14 -13.00
CA ARG A 443 -11.84 -17.56 -13.95
C ARG A 443 -12.77 -16.39 -14.22
N THR A 444 -13.31 -16.29 -15.43
CA THR A 444 -14.39 -15.33 -15.73
C THR A 444 -15.61 -15.60 -14.84
N THR A 445 -16.33 -14.53 -14.48
CA THR A 445 -17.50 -14.67 -13.59
C THR A 445 -18.67 -15.35 -14.30
N THR A 446 -19.01 -14.94 -15.51
CA THR A 446 -20.20 -15.42 -16.19
C THR A 446 -19.97 -16.73 -16.92
N SER A 447 -18.92 -16.88 -17.74
CA SER A 447 -18.66 -18.08 -18.52
C SER A 447 -17.90 -19.16 -17.72
N ASN A 448 -17.32 -18.80 -16.57
CA ASN A 448 -16.49 -19.68 -15.74
C ASN A 448 -15.26 -20.26 -16.48
N GLU A 449 -14.80 -19.57 -17.53
CA GLU A 449 -13.63 -19.94 -18.29
C GLU A 449 -12.36 -19.68 -17.51
N LEU A 450 -11.39 -20.58 -17.59
CA LEU A 450 -10.10 -20.41 -16.94
C LEU A 450 -9.30 -19.33 -17.68
N ILE A 451 -8.87 -18.30 -16.97
CA ILE A 451 -7.98 -17.27 -17.51
C ILE A 451 -6.53 -17.69 -17.28
N GLN A 452 -6.24 -18.11 -16.07
CA GLN A 452 -4.91 -18.62 -15.71
C GLN A 452 -4.96 -19.42 -14.43
N ASP A 453 -3.97 -20.30 -14.25
CA ASP A 453 -3.72 -20.97 -12.98
C ASP A 453 -2.23 -21.20 -12.76
N LYS A 454 -1.85 -21.35 -11.50
CA LYS A 454 -0.49 -21.70 -11.09
C LYS A 454 -0.52 -22.56 -9.86
N HIS A 455 0.22 -23.66 -9.91
CA HIS A 455 0.39 -24.57 -8.80
C HIS A 455 1.89 -24.78 -8.56
N ALA A 456 2.36 -24.54 -7.35
CA ALA A 456 3.78 -24.65 -7.02
C ALA A 456 3.98 -25.44 -5.73
N LEU A 457 4.92 -26.37 -5.77
CA LEU A 457 5.45 -27.06 -4.61
C LEU A 457 6.89 -26.65 -4.42
N SER A 458 7.20 -26.07 -3.25
CA SER A 458 8.55 -25.61 -2.93
C SER A 458 9.09 -26.33 -1.71
N TYR A 459 10.38 -26.62 -1.72
CA TYR A 459 11.13 -27.07 -0.56
C TYR A 459 12.31 -26.15 -0.33
N LYS A 460 12.35 -25.50 0.83
CA LYS A 460 13.37 -24.51 1.17
C LYS A 460 14.18 -24.93 2.37
N ILE A 461 15.52 -24.80 2.25
CA ILE A 461 16.47 -25.00 3.34
C ILE A 461 17.15 -23.66 3.60
N LEU A 462 17.17 -23.22 4.87
CA LEU A 462 17.99 -22.13 5.36
C LEU A 462 19.06 -22.69 6.28
N MET A 463 20.31 -22.47 5.96
CA MET A 463 21.46 -22.91 6.75
C MET A 463 21.85 -21.86 7.80
N LYS A 464 22.59 -22.27 8.83
CA LYS A 464 23.06 -21.36 9.90
C LYS A 464 24.06 -20.31 9.39
N ASN A 465 24.79 -20.59 8.31
CA ASN A 465 25.70 -19.67 7.64
C ASN A 465 24.99 -18.73 6.65
N THR A 466 23.65 -18.62 6.72
CA THR A 466 22.78 -17.80 5.87
C THR A 466 22.54 -18.33 4.44
N SER A 467 23.27 -19.37 3.99
CA SER A 467 23.04 -19.97 2.69
C SER A 467 21.62 -20.54 2.59
N THR A 468 21.00 -20.39 1.43
CA THR A 468 19.67 -20.93 1.15
C THR A 468 19.71 -21.85 -0.06
N LEU A 469 18.95 -22.94 0.03
CA LEU A 469 18.60 -23.79 -1.13
C LEU A 469 17.09 -23.75 -1.27
N ASP A 470 16.62 -23.39 -2.45
CA ASP A 470 15.20 -23.35 -2.78
C ASP A 470 14.95 -24.19 -4.03
N LEU A 471 14.15 -25.25 -3.88
CA LEU A 471 13.74 -26.15 -4.95
C LEU A 471 12.26 -25.96 -5.17
N THR A 472 11.86 -25.48 -6.34
CA THR A 472 10.47 -25.24 -6.68
C THR A 472 10.13 -25.97 -7.97
N TYR A 473 9.05 -26.75 -7.91
CA TYR A 473 8.35 -27.27 -9.08
C TYR A 473 7.05 -26.47 -9.23
N ALA A 474 6.84 -25.89 -10.40
CA ALA A 474 5.63 -25.12 -10.69
C ALA A 474 5.03 -25.57 -12.03
N HIS A 475 3.71 -25.64 -12.06
CA HIS A 475 2.89 -25.70 -13.26
C HIS A 475 2.14 -24.38 -13.38
N GLU A 476 2.14 -23.78 -14.56
CA GLU A 476 1.45 -22.53 -14.85
C GLU A 476 0.74 -22.67 -16.21
N GLY A 477 -0.56 -22.37 -16.20
CA GLY A 477 -1.40 -22.31 -17.38
C GLY A 477 -1.92 -20.88 -17.60
N VAL A 478 -1.92 -20.43 -18.85
CA VAL A 478 -2.53 -19.16 -19.26
C VAL A 478 -3.43 -19.43 -20.46
N ASN A 479 -4.68 -19.01 -20.36
CA ASN A 479 -5.67 -19.08 -21.42
C ASN A 479 -5.96 -17.66 -21.91
N LEU A 480 -5.73 -17.43 -23.18
CA LEU A 480 -6.17 -16.19 -23.81
C LEU A 480 -7.64 -16.33 -24.20
N LEU A 481 -8.49 -15.43 -23.73
CA LEU A 481 -9.93 -15.50 -23.97
C LEU A 481 -10.31 -15.03 -25.37
N TYR A 482 -9.46 -14.23 -26.00
CA TYR A 482 -9.71 -13.60 -27.30
C TYR A 482 -8.48 -13.68 -28.19
N PRO A 483 -8.66 -13.63 -29.52
CA PRO A 483 -7.57 -13.51 -30.47
C PRO A 483 -6.68 -12.30 -30.18
N PHE A 484 -5.38 -12.44 -30.40
CA PHE A 484 -4.39 -11.41 -30.09
C PHE A 484 -3.43 -11.17 -31.26
N ARG A 485 -2.71 -10.05 -31.27
CA ARG A 485 -1.63 -9.72 -32.20
C ARG A 485 -0.45 -9.13 -31.45
N PHE A 486 0.75 -9.33 -31.96
CA PHE A 486 1.99 -8.80 -31.36
C PHE A 486 2.24 -7.35 -31.75
N THR A 487 1.90 -6.99 -32.99
CA THR A 487 1.98 -5.62 -33.52
C THR A 487 0.69 -5.28 -34.23
N ASP A 488 0.45 -3.99 -34.50
CA ASP A 488 -0.76 -3.52 -35.19
C ASP A 488 -0.86 -4.03 -36.64
N ASP A 489 0.29 -4.36 -37.26
CA ASP A 489 0.38 -4.88 -38.64
C ASP A 489 0.26 -6.40 -38.72
N ASP A 490 0.28 -7.12 -37.60
CA ASP A 490 0.23 -8.59 -37.58
C ASP A 490 -1.20 -9.10 -37.81
N THR A 491 -1.31 -10.24 -38.50
CA THR A 491 -2.55 -10.98 -38.56
C THR A 491 -2.89 -11.53 -37.18
N PRO A 492 -4.14 -11.32 -36.67
CA PRO A 492 -4.53 -11.85 -35.37
C PRO A 492 -4.35 -13.36 -35.28
N LEU A 493 -3.75 -13.81 -34.20
CA LEU A 493 -3.62 -15.23 -33.85
C LEU A 493 -4.82 -15.70 -33.02
N PRO A 494 -5.25 -16.94 -33.12
CA PRO A 494 -6.36 -17.46 -32.33
C PRO A 494 -6.03 -17.46 -30.82
N ALA A 495 -7.06 -17.38 -30.00
CA ALA A 495 -6.98 -17.51 -28.53
C ALA A 495 -6.65 -18.93 -28.11
#